data_bf1ce83d1af54dd42d5e0d102ee1ed53
#
_entry.id   bf1ce83d1af54dd42d5e0d102ee1ed53
#
_cell.length_a   1.000
_cell.length_b   1.000
_cell.length_c   1.000
_cell.angle_alpha   90.00
_cell.angle_beta   90.00
_cell.angle_gamma   90.00
#
_symmetry.space_group_name_H-M   'P 1'
#
loop_
_entity.id
_entity.type
_entity.pdbx_description
1 polymer ?
#
loop_
_entity_poly.entity_id
_entity_poly.type
_entity_poly.pdbx_seq_one_letter_code
_entity_poly.pdbx_strand_id
1 'polypeptide(L)'
;MSDNVSRTIGLFIDGGYYAKIDEGLARSSTRRVNLRALMEFITEYICKMDDLRRDKVSIIESHYYRGRYRVTDASSKHLLYDERKFEDTLIENDFVFHYKHLRETVKNGKTTVIEKGIDTWFALDTYEMAQFRDFDYTVMISGDADHEMLARKLRALKTHVVLLTWDPAETGSTSRFLKEEVCTHIDINKLVKENPALLNRLCL
;
A
#
# COMPACT_ATOMS: atom_id res chain seq x y z
N MET A 1 -32.18 -0.66 13.79
CA MET A 1 -31.20 -0.72 14.93
C MET A 1 -29.74 -0.75 14.46
N SER A 2 -29.41 -0.14 13.33
CA SER A 2 -28.03 -0.15 12.78
C SER A 2 -27.33 1.23 12.81
N ASP A 3 -27.88 2.22 13.50
CA ASP A 3 -27.37 3.60 13.40
C ASP A 3 -26.09 3.90 14.18
N ASN A 4 -25.54 2.95 14.92
CA ASN A 4 -24.38 3.21 15.81
C ASN A 4 -23.13 2.37 15.50
N VAL A 5 -23.09 1.63 14.42
CA VAL A 5 -21.90 0.86 14.03
C VAL A 5 -21.02 1.75 13.17
N SER A 6 -19.77 1.96 13.61
CA SER A 6 -18.72 2.59 12.81
C SER A 6 -17.58 1.58 12.56
N ARG A 7 -16.77 1.83 11.53
CA ARG A 7 -15.61 1.02 11.18
C ARG A 7 -14.36 1.86 11.07
N THR A 8 -13.30 1.36 11.64
CA THR A 8 -11.98 1.97 11.62
C THR A 8 -11.03 1.18 10.73
N ILE A 9 -10.23 1.89 9.94
CA ILE A 9 -9.29 1.31 9.00
C ILE A 9 -7.87 1.77 9.36
N GLY A 10 -6.94 0.81 9.50
CA GLY A 10 -5.51 1.05 9.40
C GLY A 10 -5.04 0.73 7.97
N LEU A 11 -4.43 1.69 7.29
CA LEU A 11 -3.93 1.55 5.93
C LEU A 11 -2.41 1.48 5.91
N PHE A 12 -1.86 0.40 5.35
CA PHE A 12 -0.43 0.13 5.30
C PHE A 12 0.03 -0.10 3.85
N ILE A 13 0.96 0.71 3.39
CA ILE A 13 1.46 0.69 2.01
C ILE A 13 2.92 0.24 1.97
N ASP A 14 3.18 -0.87 1.30
CA ASP A 14 4.51 -1.24 0.83
C ASP A 14 4.92 -0.31 -0.31
N GLY A 15 5.84 0.60 -0.03
CA GLY A 15 6.28 1.62 -0.99
C GLY A 15 7.06 1.05 -2.17
N GLY A 16 7.71 -0.11 -2.00
CA GLY A 16 8.35 -0.83 -3.09
C GLY A 16 7.31 -1.35 -4.08
N TYR A 17 6.23 -1.93 -3.57
CA TYR A 17 5.11 -2.39 -4.39
C TYR A 17 4.34 -1.22 -5.03
N TYR A 18 4.05 -0.17 -4.26
CA TYR A 18 3.39 1.03 -4.77
C TYR A 18 4.14 1.69 -5.94
N ALA A 19 5.48 1.77 -5.83
CA ALA A 19 6.29 2.29 -6.92
C ALA A 19 6.20 1.44 -8.20
N LYS A 20 6.09 0.12 -8.10
CA LYS A 20 5.86 -0.77 -9.26
C LYS A 20 4.51 -0.51 -9.91
N ILE A 21 3.47 -0.18 -9.13
CA ILE A 21 2.17 0.24 -9.67
C ILE A 21 2.32 1.51 -10.51
N ASP A 22 2.94 2.56 -9.94
CA ASP A 22 3.16 3.83 -10.63
C ASP A 22 4.02 3.67 -11.90
N GLU A 23 5.10 2.88 -11.83
CA GLU A 23 5.91 2.56 -13.00
C GLU A 23 5.11 1.82 -14.09
N GLY A 24 4.27 0.87 -13.70
CA GLY A 24 3.40 0.14 -14.63
C GLY A 24 2.39 1.06 -15.31
N LEU A 25 1.77 1.97 -14.56
CA LEU A 25 0.85 2.99 -15.09
C LEU A 25 1.56 3.98 -16.00
N ALA A 26 2.74 4.45 -15.63
CA ALA A 26 3.52 5.39 -16.43
C ALA A 26 3.95 4.78 -17.80
N ARG A 27 4.28 3.48 -17.83
CA ARG A 27 4.62 2.77 -19.07
C ARG A 27 3.43 2.58 -20.00
N SER A 28 2.25 2.31 -19.44
CA SER A 28 1.04 1.98 -20.22
C SER A 28 0.21 3.20 -20.62
N SER A 29 0.26 4.29 -19.83
CA SER A 29 -0.68 5.40 -19.98
C SER A 29 -0.16 6.78 -19.55
N THR A 30 1.13 6.93 -19.20
CA THR A 30 1.71 8.16 -18.63
C THR A 30 1.01 8.66 -17.35
N ARG A 31 0.31 7.79 -16.67
CA ARG A 31 -0.47 8.08 -15.46
C ARG A 31 0.27 7.70 -14.19
N ARG A 32 -0.19 8.24 -13.07
CA ARG A 32 0.24 7.86 -11.70
C ARG A 32 -0.97 7.64 -10.83
N VAL A 33 -0.80 6.92 -9.74
CA VAL A 33 -1.88 6.70 -8.75
C VAL A 33 -2.25 8.02 -8.10
N ASN A 34 -3.55 8.31 -8.08
CA ASN A 34 -4.12 9.34 -7.22
C ASN A 34 -4.35 8.75 -5.83
N LEU A 35 -3.42 9.02 -4.90
CA LEU A 35 -3.45 8.43 -3.56
C LEU A 35 -4.75 8.76 -2.80
N ARG A 36 -5.22 9.99 -2.88
CA ARG A 36 -6.46 10.42 -2.25
C ARG A 36 -7.67 9.66 -2.80
N ALA A 37 -7.77 9.55 -4.12
CA ALA A 37 -8.84 8.79 -4.76
C ALA A 37 -8.79 7.29 -4.42
N LEU A 38 -7.59 6.75 -4.24
CA LEU A 38 -7.40 5.36 -3.80
C LEU A 38 -7.91 5.15 -2.37
N MET A 39 -7.61 6.09 -1.45
CA MET A 39 -8.13 6.04 -0.06
C MET A 39 -9.66 6.17 -0.01
N GLU A 40 -10.22 7.07 -0.81
CA GLU A 40 -11.68 7.22 -0.95
C GLU A 40 -12.32 5.94 -1.50
N PHE A 41 -11.70 5.33 -2.51
CA PHE A 41 -12.16 4.07 -3.08
C PHE A 41 -12.14 2.93 -2.05
N ILE A 42 -11.06 2.79 -1.27
CA ILE A 42 -10.95 1.79 -0.19
C ILE A 42 -12.10 1.97 0.82
N THR A 43 -12.33 3.21 1.25
CA THR A 43 -13.39 3.51 2.22
C THR A 43 -14.77 3.18 1.67
N GLU A 44 -15.06 3.56 0.42
CA GLU A 44 -16.34 3.23 -0.25
C GLU A 44 -16.52 1.73 -0.45
N TYR A 45 -15.44 1.02 -0.75
CA TYR A 45 -15.49 -0.44 -0.91
C TYR A 45 -15.90 -1.12 0.40
N ILE A 46 -15.31 -0.69 1.52
CA ILE A 46 -15.67 -1.21 2.85
C ILE A 46 -17.09 -0.80 3.25
N CYS A 47 -17.51 0.43 2.96
CA CYS A 47 -18.90 0.84 3.17
C CYS A 47 -19.90 -0.10 2.47
N LYS A 48 -19.60 -0.48 1.23
CA LYS A 48 -20.44 -1.41 0.46
C LYS A 48 -20.42 -2.83 1.02
N MET A 49 -19.27 -3.28 1.54
CA MET A 49 -19.15 -4.61 2.13
C MET A 49 -20.01 -4.76 3.40
N ASP A 50 -20.02 -3.74 4.24
CA ASP A 50 -20.70 -3.77 5.54
C ASP A 50 -22.14 -3.13 5.49
N ASP A 51 -22.57 -2.70 4.31
CA ASP A 51 -23.86 -1.95 4.12
C ASP A 51 -23.94 -0.72 5.05
N LEU A 52 -22.84 0.04 5.11
CA LEU A 52 -22.72 1.23 5.96
C LEU A 52 -22.70 2.51 5.13
N ARG A 53 -23.16 3.60 5.77
CA ARG A 53 -23.02 4.95 5.20
C ARG A 53 -21.56 5.42 5.24
N ARG A 54 -21.21 6.31 4.32
CA ARG A 54 -19.83 6.82 4.17
C ARG A 54 -19.29 7.47 5.46
N ASP A 55 -20.15 8.13 6.25
CA ASP A 55 -19.77 8.78 7.51
C ASP A 55 -19.50 7.80 8.66
N LYS A 56 -19.71 6.50 8.45
CA LYS A 56 -19.49 5.43 9.43
C LYS A 56 -18.19 4.65 9.22
N VAL A 57 -17.45 4.95 8.16
CA VAL A 57 -16.19 4.28 7.86
C VAL A 57 -15.08 5.31 7.69
N SER A 58 -13.99 5.17 8.42
CA SER A 58 -12.87 6.11 8.39
C SER A 58 -11.53 5.41 8.41
N ILE A 59 -10.58 5.90 7.60
CA ILE A 59 -9.17 5.58 7.76
C ILE A 59 -8.65 6.45 8.90
N ILE A 60 -8.21 5.82 9.98
CA ILE A 60 -7.74 6.52 11.19
C ILE A 60 -6.22 6.56 11.30
N GLU A 61 -5.54 5.65 10.62
CA GLU A 61 -4.08 5.67 10.49
C GLU A 61 -3.67 5.22 9.09
N SER A 62 -2.66 5.91 8.53
CA SER A 62 -2.11 5.60 7.20
C SER A 62 -0.58 5.60 7.26
N HIS A 63 0.04 4.52 6.81
CA HIS A 63 1.47 4.30 6.89
C HIS A 63 2.06 3.89 5.55
N TYR A 64 3.23 4.46 5.22
CA TYR A 64 3.96 4.19 3.98
C TYR A 64 5.40 3.80 4.29
N TYR A 65 5.89 2.67 3.79
CA TYR A 65 7.21 2.10 4.09
C TYR A 65 8.04 1.98 2.83
N ARG A 66 9.26 2.58 2.83
CA ARG A 66 10.14 2.51 1.65
C ARG A 66 11.62 2.68 2.00
N GLY A 67 12.47 2.06 1.18
CA GLY A 67 13.91 2.37 1.14
C GLY A 67 14.17 3.71 0.46
N ARG A 68 15.12 4.49 0.99
CA ARG A 68 15.46 5.83 0.52
C ARG A 68 16.94 5.94 0.19
N TYR A 69 17.27 6.63 -0.90
CA TYR A 69 18.65 6.99 -1.21
C TYR A 69 19.21 7.99 -0.20
N ARG A 70 20.52 7.89 0.07
CA ARG A 70 21.22 8.91 0.86
C ARG A 70 21.44 10.15 -0.01
N VAL A 71 21.45 11.32 0.63
CA VAL A 71 21.75 12.58 -0.06
C VAL A 71 23.15 12.59 -0.67
N THR A 72 24.09 11.87 -0.05
CA THR A 72 25.48 11.70 -0.53
C THR A 72 25.59 10.85 -1.78
N ASP A 73 24.63 9.96 -2.04
CA ASP A 73 24.61 9.08 -3.23
C ASP A 73 24.05 9.81 -4.46
N ALA A 74 24.04 11.12 -4.41
CA ALA A 74 23.32 12.09 -5.22
C ALA A 74 23.90 12.34 -6.63
N SER A 75 24.36 11.30 -7.33
CA SER A 75 24.20 11.27 -8.80
C SER A 75 22.71 11.32 -9.22
N SER A 76 21.81 11.28 -8.24
CA SER A 76 20.36 11.17 -8.35
C SER A 76 19.58 12.38 -7.82
N LYS A 77 20.08 13.61 -8.02
CA LYS A 77 19.36 14.83 -7.57
C LYS A 77 17.91 14.92 -8.06
N HIS A 78 17.62 14.43 -9.26
CA HIS A 78 16.27 14.35 -9.79
C HIS A 78 15.40 13.33 -9.05
N LEU A 79 15.95 12.18 -8.64
CA LEU A 79 15.24 11.17 -7.85
C LEU A 79 14.87 11.70 -6.46
N LEU A 80 15.77 12.47 -5.83
CA LEU A 80 15.48 13.13 -4.56
C LEU A 80 14.38 14.18 -4.69
N TYR A 81 14.31 14.89 -5.80
CA TYR A 81 13.24 15.86 -6.06
C TYR A 81 11.89 15.17 -6.21
N ASP A 82 11.83 14.08 -6.99
CA ASP A 82 10.61 13.30 -7.17
C ASP A 82 10.16 12.65 -5.86
N GLU A 83 11.10 12.15 -5.04
CA GLU A 83 10.81 11.66 -3.69
C GLU A 83 10.18 12.75 -2.82
N ARG A 84 10.74 13.96 -2.80
CA ARG A 84 10.21 15.10 -2.05
C ARG A 84 8.80 15.48 -2.48
N LYS A 85 8.56 15.54 -3.79
CA LYS A 85 7.22 15.82 -4.32
C LYS A 85 6.20 14.77 -3.89
N PHE A 86 6.62 13.51 -3.81
CA PHE A 86 5.74 12.45 -3.34
C PHE A 86 5.53 12.51 -1.81
N GLU A 87 6.58 12.92 -1.04
CA GLU A 87 6.44 13.19 0.40
C GLU A 87 5.37 14.25 0.69
N ASP A 88 5.33 15.33 -0.10
CA ASP A 88 4.27 16.34 0.02
C ASP A 88 2.89 15.71 -0.16
N THR A 89 2.72 14.82 -1.15
CA THR A 89 1.47 14.08 -1.35
C THR A 89 1.12 13.18 -0.15
N LEU A 90 2.12 12.54 0.47
CA LEU A 90 1.91 11.72 1.67
C LEU A 90 1.45 12.59 2.85
N ILE A 91 2.10 13.74 3.06
CA ILE A 91 1.75 14.69 4.12
C ILE A 91 0.33 15.24 3.93
N GLU A 92 -0.01 15.65 2.71
CA GLU A 92 -1.35 16.16 2.36
C GLU A 92 -2.49 15.14 2.58
N ASN A 93 -2.15 13.85 2.65
CA ASN A 93 -3.09 12.76 2.89
C ASN A 93 -2.91 12.09 4.26
N ASP A 94 -2.28 12.77 5.21
CA ASP A 94 -2.08 12.33 6.60
C ASP A 94 -1.35 10.98 6.75
N PHE A 95 -0.37 10.70 5.87
CA PHE A 95 0.46 9.51 5.99
C PHE A 95 1.64 9.72 6.93
N VAL A 96 1.87 8.75 7.79
CA VAL A 96 3.17 8.55 8.44
C VAL A 96 4.06 7.74 7.50
N PHE A 97 5.20 8.29 7.10
CA PHE A 97 6.12 7.60 6.21
C PHE A 97 7.36 7.13 6.95
N HIS A 98 7.73 5.89 6.69
CA HIS A 98 8.81 5.16 7.34
C HIS A 98 9.91 4.90 6.31
N TYR A 99 11.02 5.63 6.44
CA TYR A 99 12.15 5.52 5.53
C TYR A 99 13.34 4.86 6.16
N LYS A 100 13.96 3.95 5.42
CA LYS A 100 15.25 3.34 5.74
C LYS A 100 16.22 3.56 4.60
N HIS A 101 17.48 3.91 4.91
CA HIS A 101 18.45 4.06 3.86
C HIS A 101 18.70 2.75 3.12
N LEU A 102 18.68 2.83 1.81
CA LEU A 102 19.13 1.75 0.92
C LEU A 102 20.58 1.38 1.24
N ARG A 103 20.93 0.13 1.03
CA ARG A 103 22.30 -0.37 1.26
C ARG A 103 22.98 -0.65 -0.06
N GLU A 104 24.21 -0.18 -0.19
CA GLU A 104 25.07 -0.57 -1.29
C GLU A 104 25.70 -1.93 -1.01
N THR A 105 25.67 -2.79 -2.01
CA THR A 105 26.38 -4.08 -2.01
C THR A 105 27.19 -4.20 -3.27
N VAL A 106 28.40 -4.69 -3.12
CA VAL A 106 29.27 -4.97 -4.27
C VAL A 106 29.20 -6.47 -4.59
N LYS A 107 28.65 -6.82 -5.75
CA LYS A 107 28.66 -8.18 -6.30
C LYS A 107 29.38 -8.17 -7.63
N ASN A 108 30.41 -9.01 -7.77
CA ASN A 108 31.19 -9.16 -9.01
C ASN A 108 31.72 -7.82 -9.55
N GLY A 109 32.22 -6.94 -8.66
CA GLY A 109 32.76 -5.62 -9.02
C GLY A 109 31.70 -4.57 -9.43
N LYS A 110 30.41 -4.92 -9.37
CA LYS A 110 29.31 -3.97 -9.61
C LYS A 110 28.65 -3.57 -8.30
N THR A 111 28.56 -2.28 -8.06
CA THR A 111 27.77 -1.74 -6.95
C THR A 111 26.29 -1.84 -7.30
N THR A 112 25.55 -2.50 -6.45
CA THR A 112 24.07 -2.58 -6.54
C THR A 112 23.48 -2.03 -5.27
N VAL A 113 22.38 -1.30 -5.40
CA VAL A 113 21.62 -0.76 -4.27
C VAL A 113 20.49 -1.71 -3.95
N ILE A 114 20.41 -2.12 -2.69
CA ILE A 114 19.37 -3.04 -2.23
C ILE A 114 18.56 -2.42 -1.09
N GLU A 115 17.26 -2.65 -1.11
CA GLU A 115 16.38 -2.44 0.03
C GLU A 115 16.55 -3.60 1.00
N LYS A 116 16.70 -3.33 2.28
CA LYS A 116 16.82 -4.39 3.29
C LYS A 116 16.17 -4.01 4.61
N GLY A 117 15.22 -4.86 5.03
CA GLY A 117 14.56 -4.80 6.31
C GLY A 117 13.41 -3.79 6.37
N ILE A 118 12.93 -3.30 5.22
CA ILE A 118 11.68 -2.54 5.11
C ILE A 118 10.50 -3.49 5.29
N ASP A 119 10.49 -4.64 4.61
CA ASP A 119 9.42 -5.64 4.71
C ASP A 119 9.25 -6.13 6.15
N THR A 120 10.38 -6.36 6.85
CA THR A 120 10.36 -6.71 8.27
C THR A 120 9.77 -5.57 9.12
N TRP A 121 10.15 -4.33 8.85
CA TRP A 121 9.60 -3.17 9.56
C TRP A 121 8.11 -3.02 9.28
N PHE A 122 7.71 -3.06 8.01
CA PHE A 122 6.30 -3.07 7.60
C PHE A 122 5.50 -4.14 8.37
N ALA A 123 6.02 -5.37 8.42
CA ALA A 123 5.32 -6.47 9.07
C ALA A 123 5.19 -6.28 10.60
N LEU A 124 6.25 -5.83 11.26
CA LEU A 124 6.25 -5.62 12.70
C LEU A 124 5.31 -4.48 13.11
N ASP A 125 5.43 -3.32 12.44
CA ASP A 125 4.61 -2.14 12.75
C ASP A 125 3.12 -2.42 12.46
N THR A 126 2.82 -3.02 11.31
CA THR A 126 1.43 -3.36 10.95
C THR A 126 0.80 -4.29 11.98
N TYR A 127 1.55 -5.32 12.43
CA TYR A 127 1.08 -6.23 13.46
C TYR A 127 0.89 -5.53 14.81
N GLU A 128 1.88 -4.74 15.24
CA GLU A 128 1.84 -4.00 16.50
C GLU A 128 0.68 -3.00 16.52
N MET A 129 0.53 -2.20 15.47
CA MET A 129 -0.54 -1.23 15.37
C MET A 129 -1.92 -1.89 15.32
N ALA A 130 -2.08 -2.98 14.56
CA ALA A 130 -3.34 -3.73 14.54
C ALA A 130 -3.71 -4.30 15.92
N GLN A 131 -2.71 -4.67 16.72
CA GLN A 131 -2.93 -5.18 18.08
C GLN A 131 -3.32 -4.06 19.06
N PHE A 132 -2.70 -2.87 18.97
CA PHE A 132 -2.91 -1.80 19.95
C PHE A 132 -3.98 -0.78 19.57
N ARG A 133 -4.29 -0.64 18.27
CA ARG A 133 -5.28 0.33 17.77
C ARG A 133 -6.66 -0.26 17.53
N ASP A 134 -6.79 -1.57 17.61
CA ASP A 134 -8.06 -2.30 17.48
C ASP A 134 -8.82 -1.92 16.19
N PHE A 135 -8.10 -1.94 15.04
CA PHE A 135 -8.72 -1.66 13.74
C PHE A 135 -9.76 -2.73 13.39
N ASP A 136 -10.94 -2.30 12.94
CA ASP A 136 -11.92 -3.22 12.33
C ASP A 136 -11.34 -3.83 11.03
N TYR A 137 -10.64 -2.99 10.25
CA TYR A 137 -10.02 -3.34 8.98
C TYR A 137 -8.53 -2.99 8.96
N THR A 138 -7.69 -3.96 8.67
CA THR A 138 -6.28 -3.73 8.32
C THR A 138 -6.13 -3.89 6.82
N VAL A 139 -5.92 -2.79 6.12
CA VAL A 139 -5.76 -2.75 4.66
C VAL A 139 -4.28 -2.71 4.33
N MET A 140 -3.82 -3.69 3.57
CA MET A 140 -2.45 -3.76 3.06
C MET A 140 -2.44 -3.53 1.55
N ILE A 141 -1.56 -2.64 1.07
CA ILE A 141 -1.24 -2.49 -0.35
C ILE A 141 0.14 -3.09 -0.56
N SER A 142 0.20 -4.33 -0.98
CA SER A 142 1.42 -5.10 -1.23
C SER A 142 1.15 -6.28 -2.14
N GLY A 143 2.19 -6.80 -2.77
CA GLY A 143 2.16 -8.04 -3.56
C GLY A 143 3.16 -9.08 -3.07
N ASP A 144 3.95 -8.75 -2.03
CA ASP A 144 5.07 -9.56 -1.61
C ASP A 144 4.66 -10.80 -0.81
N ALA A 145 5.23 -11.95 -1.18
CA ALA A 145 5.05 -13.20 -0.47
C ALA A 145 5.53 -13.16 0.98
N ASP A 146 6.52 -12.34 1.28
CA ASP A 146 7.08 -12.23 2.64
C ASP A 146 6.06 -11.72 3.66
N HIS A 147 4.94 -11.11 3.19
CA HIS A 147 3.83 -10.67 4.03
C HIS A 147 2.76 -11.75 4.31
N GLU A 148 2.92 -12.97 3.81
CA GLU A 148 1.98 -14.09 4.05
C GLU A 148 1.78 -14.36 5.54
N MET A 149 2.88 -14.48 6.28
CA MET A 149 2.83 -14.74 7.72
C MET A 149 2.24 -13.57 8.51
N LEU A 150 2.45 -12.33 8.04
CA LEU A 150 1.80 -11.16 8.61
C LEU A 150 0.28 -11.25 8.46
N ALA A 151 -0.22 -11.50 7.24
CA ALA A 151 -1.65 -11.62 6.98
C ALA A 151 -2.31 -12.69 7.86
N ARG A 152 -1.67 -13.86 7.98
CA ARG A 152 -2.13 -14.95 8.87
C ARG A 152 -2.18 -14.52 10.33
N LYS A 153 -1.19 -13.79 10.83
CA LYS A 153 -1.13 -13.29 12.21
C LYS A 153 -2.17 -12.20 12.48
N LEU A 154 -2.39 -11.30 11.53
CA LEU A 154 -3.43 -10.25 11.63
C LEU A 154 -4.82 -10.86 11.76
N ARG A 155 -5.14 -11.90 11.00
CA ARG A 155 -6.43 -12.62 11.13
C ARG A 155 -6.65 -13.18 12.55
N ALA A 156 -5.58 -13.59 13.22
CA ALA A 156 -5.66 -14.06 14.61
C ALA A 156 -6.00 -12.93 15.61
N LEU A 157 -5.74 -11.67 15.26
CA LEU A 157 -6.12 -10.49 16.04
C LEU A 157 -7.59 -10.08 15.84
N LYS A 158 -8.36 -10.82 15.02
CA LYS A 158 -9.77 -10.53 14.68
C LYS A 158 -10.00 -9.25 13.86
N THR A 159 -8.96 -8.58 13.38
CA THR A 159 -9.11 -7.54 12.38
C THR A 159 -9.45 -8.16 11.02
N HIS A 160 -10.30 -7.51 10.24
CA HIS A 160 -10.60 -7.95 8.89
C HIS A 160 -9.47 -7.54 7.94
N VAL A 161 -8.67 -8.51 7.50
CA VAL A 161 -7.50 -8.25 6.65
C VAL A 161 -7.93 -8.08 5.21
N VAL A 162 -7.65 -6.92 4.64
CA VAL A 162 -7.91 -6.60 3.23
C VAL A 162 -6.57 -6.42 2.51
N LEU A 163 -6.39 -7.16 1.44
CA LEU A 163 -5.26 -6.99 0.53
C LEU A 163 -5.74 -6.27 -0.73
N LEU A 164 -5.15 -5.11 -1.02
CA LEU A 164 -5.36 -4.41 -2.27
C LEU A 164 -4.14 -4.63 -3.17
N THR A 165 -4.40 -5.10 -4.38
CA THR A 165 -3.36 -5.31 -5.40
C THR A 165 -3.69 -4.60 -6.69
N TRP A 166 -2.65 -4.11 -7.35
CA TRP A 166 -2.74 -3.51 -8.66
C TRP A 166 -1.46 -3.81 -9.45
N ASP A 167 -1.56 -4.51 -10.53
CA ASP A 167 -0.45 -4.88 -11.42
C ASP A 167 -0.74 -4.43 -12.86
N PRO A 168 -0.66 -3.09 -13.14
CA PRO A 168 -1.03 -2.56 -14.47
C PRO A 168 -0.14 -3.08 -15.61
N ALA A 169 1.07 -3.54 -15.28
CA ALA A 169 2.00 -4.13 -16.26
C ALA A 169 1.78 -5.64 -16.46
N GLU A 170 0.84 -6.25 -15.72
CA GLU A 170 0.54 -7.69 -15.75
C GLU A 170 1.79 -8.58 -15.57
N THR A 171 2.69 -8.16 -14.68
CA THR A 171 3.97 -8.84 -14.40
C THR A 171 3.83 -10.09 -13.53
N GLY A 172 2.65 -10.31 -12.96
CA GLY A 172 2.41 -11.38 -11.98
C GLY A 172 3.07 -11.09 -10.63
N SER A 173 3.27 -9.81 -10.30
CA SER A 173 4.00 -9.35 -9.11
C SER A 173 3.31 -9.66 -7.78
N THR A 174 2.09 -10.20 -7.79
CA THR A 174 1.36 -10.49 -6.56
C THR A 174 1.39 -11.97 -6.22
N SER A 175 1.89 -12.30 -5.03
CA SER A 175 1.92 -13.66 -4.51
C SER A 175 0.52 -14.29 -4.41
N ARG A 176 0.38 -15.51 -4.96
CA ARG A 176 -0.84 -16.30 -4.79
C ARG A 176 -1.07 -16.65 -3.32
N PHE A 177 -0.02 -17.03 -2.61
CA PHE A 177 -0.12 -17.44 -1.21
C PHE A 177 -0.59 -16.30 -0.32
N LEU A 178 -0.10 -15.07 -0.55
CA LEU A 178 -0.58 -13.90 0.18
C LEU A 178 -2.09 -13.66 -0.03
N LYS A 179 -2.58 -13.84 -1.26
CA LYS A 179 -4.02 -13.72 -1.57
C LYS A 179 -4.89 -14.74 -0.81
N GLU A 180 -4.37 -15.93 -0.57
CA GLU A 180 -5.08 -17.00 0.13
C GLU A 180 -5.15 -16.78 1.66
N GLU A 181 -4.27 -15.94 2.22
CA GLU A 181 -4.20 -15.67 3.65
C GLU A 181 -5.01 -14.45 4.11
N VAL A 182 -5.60 -13.69 3.23
CA VAL A 182 -6.40 -12.50 3.58
C VAL A 182 -7.89 -12.80 3.63
N CYS A 183 -8.65 -11.96 4.34
CA CYS A 183 -10.11 -12.09 4.41
C CYS A 183 -10.78 -11.60 3.13
N THR A 184 -10.26 -10.49 2.56
CA THR A 184 -10.76 -9.89 1.32
C THR A 184 -9.60 -9.51 0.43
N HIS A 185 -9.68 -9.86 -0.85
CA HIS A 185 -8.73 -9.43 -1.85
C HIS A 185 -9.40 -8.48 -2.84
N ILE A 186 -8.89 -7.26 -2.93
CA ILE A 186 -9.31 -6.23 -3.90
C ILE A 186 -8.30 -6.23 -5.04
N ASP A 187 -8.67 -6.78 -6.18
CA ASP A 187 -7.86 -6.79 -7.39
C ASP A 187 -8.28 -5.63 -8.31
N ILE A 188 -7.50 -4.55 -8.30
CA ILE A 188 -7.81 -3.36 -9.11
C ILE A 188 -7.77 -3.68 -10.60
N ASN A 189 -6.88 -4.56 -11.09
CA ASN A 189 -6.85 -4.95 -12.49
C ASN A 189 -8.18 -5.54 -12.93
N LYS A 190 -8.75 -6.44 -12.11
CA LYS A 190 -10.04 -7.05 -12.37
C LYS A 190 -11.15 -6.00 -12.39
N LEU A 191 -11.18 -5.14 -11.39
CA LEU A 191 -12.20 -4.08 -11.28
C LEU A 191 -12.12 -3.07 -12.43
N VAL A 192 -10.93 -2.72 -12.89
CA VAL A 192 -10.74 -1.82 -14.06
C VAL A 192 -11.18 -2.51 -15.35
N LYS A 193 -10.95 -3.82 -15.50
CA LYS A 193 -11.47 -4.59 -16.66
C LYS A 193 -13.01 -4.60 -16.69
N GLU A 194 -13.64 -4.72 -15.51
CA GLU A 194 -15.11 -4.68 -15.38
C GLU A 194 -15.69 -3.27 -15.53
N ASN A 195 -14.97 -2.25 -15.05
CA ASN A 195 -15.35 -0.83 -15.13
C ASN A 195 -14.15 0.05 -15.47
N PRO A 196 -13.89 0.32 -16.76
CA PRO A 196 -12.76 1.16 -17.20
C PRO A 196 -12.78 2.59 -16.65
N ALA A 197 -13.94 3.14 -16.27
CA ALA A 197 -14.02 4.47 -15.66
C ALA A 197 -13.29 4.55 -14.30
N LEU A 198 -13.12 3.41 -13.63
CA LEU A 198 -12.37 3.33 -12.39
C LEU A 198 -10.90 3.73 -12.57
N LEU A 199 -10.27 3.39 -13.69
CA LEU A 199 -8.91 3.81 -13.99
C LEU A 199 -8.77 5.33 -14.03
N ASN A 200 -9.73 6.03 -14.67
CA ASN A 200 -9.72 7.50 -14.72
C ASN A 200 -9.92 8.14 -13.34
N ARG A 201 -10.63 7.47 -12.47
CA ARG A 201 -10.84 7.94 -11.09
C ARG A 201 -9.60 7.73 -10.21
N LEU A 202 -8.94 6.59 -10.33
CA LEU A 202 -7.80 6.21 -9.49
C LEU A 202 -6.46 6.78 -9.95
N CYS A 203 -6.40 7.45 -11.10
CA CYS A 203 -5.17 7.99 -11.68
C CYS A 203 -5.23 9.50 -11.86
N LEU A 204 -4.02 10.11 -11.82
CA LEU A 204 -3.74 11.48 -12.23
C LEU A 204 -3.30 11.50 -13.68
#